data_824e812223ff952c4c75e1eaeee19099
#
_entry.id   824e812223ff952c4c75e1eaeee19099
#
_cell.length_a   1.000
_cell.length_b   1.000
_cell.length_c   1.000
_cell.angle_alpha   90.00
_cell.angle_beta   90.00
_cell.angle_gamma   90.00
#
_symmetry.space_group_name_H-M   'P 1'
#
loop_
_entity.id
_entity.type
_entity.pdbx_description
1 polymer ?
#
loop_
_entity_poly.entity_id
_entity_poly.type
_entity_poly.pdbx_seq_one_letter_code
_entity_poly.pdbx_strand_id
1 'polypeptide(L)'
;MRSEQVLKDYYSGKLAQRIQLRKLELAYPPQPENEVKIRVSESSVGDPTEREVLSRVMDLRLATLERRLMCVEKFLRECERVDQRILHLRYRKEYQWVKVAMDVNYSRRTCIRRHNNLLIELSKYLAWEE
;
A
#
# COMPACT_ATOMS: atom_id res chain seq x y z
N MET A 1 -1.82 15.09 4.93
CA MET A 1 -2.84 14.66 3.99
C MET A 1 -2.73 13.15 3.76
N ARG A 2 -3.85 12.47 3.67
CA ARG A 2 -3.85 11.02 3.54
C ARG A 2 -3.15 10.51 2.28
N SER A 3 -3.40 11.16 1.15
CA SER A 3 -2.77 10.79 -0.12
C SER A 3 -1.25 10.80 -0.01
N GLU A 4 -0.74 11.80 0.68
CA GLU A 4 0.70 11.92 0.88
C GLU A 4 1.25 10.75 1.68
N GLN A 5 0.57 10.36 2.75
CA GLN A 5 0.99 9.22 3.56
C GLN A 5 0.94 7.93 2.77
N VAL A 6 -0.08 7.75 1.94
CA VAL A 6 -0.20 6.56 1.09
C VAL A 6 0.97 6.50 0.10
N LEU A 7 1.33 7.63 -0.51
CA LEU A 7 2.49 7.67 -1.41
C LEU A 7 3.80 7.37 -0.68
N LYS A 8 3.96 7.91 0.52
CA LYS A 8 5.14 7.60 1.33
C LYS A 8 5.23 6.11 1.62
N ASP A 9 4.11 5.51 1.99
CA ASP A 9 4.07 4.08 2.28
C ASP A 9 4.34 3.24 1.02
N TYR A 10 3.82 3.67 -0.12
CA TYR A 10 4.05 2.97 -1.37
C TYR A 10 5.53 3.01 -1.77
N TYR A 11 6.12 4.20 -1.82
CA TYR A 11 7.50 4.36 -2.29
C TYR A 11 8.54 3.82 -1.32
N SER A 12 8.24 3.79 -0.02
CA SER A 12 9.15 3.23 0.98
C SER A 12 9.08 1.71 1.05
N GLY A 13 8.08 1.09 0.40
CA GLY A 13 7.87 -0.34 0.48
C GLY A 13 7.04 -0.78 1.68
N LYS A 14 6.61 0.14 2.52
CA LYS A 14 5.80 -0.20 3.71
C LYS A 14 4.47 -0.81 3.35
N LEU A 15 3.83 -0.31 2.29
CA LEU A 15 2.52 -0.82 1.88
C LEU A 15 2.64 -2.29 1.45
N ALA A 16 3.60 -2.59 0.60
CA ALA A 16 3.84 -3.96 0.16
C ALA A 16 4.24 -4.86 1.34
N GLN A 17 5.04 -4.33 2.26
CA GLN A 17 5.45 -5.06 3.44
C GLN A 17 4.27 -5.40 4.34
N ARG A 18 3.37 -4.44 4.55
CA ARG A 18 2.16 -4.68 5.35
C ARG A 18 1.28 -5.76 4.75
N ILE A 19 1.17 -5.77 3.42
CA ILE A 19 0.41 -6.81 2.72
C ILE A 19 1.03 -8.17 2.99
N GLN A 20 2.34 -8.29 2.84
CA GLN A 20 3.03 -9.56 3.08
C GLN A 20 2.92 -10.01 4.53
N LEU A 21 3.08 -9.07 5.48
CA LEU A 21 2.94 -9.40 6.89
C LEU A 21 1.52 -9.88 7.22
N ARG A 22 0.51 -9.23 6.64
CA ARG A 22 -0.87 -9.66 6.89
C ARG A 22 -1.13 -11.04 6.32
N LYS A 23 -0.59 -11.35 5.15
CA LYS A 23 -0.70 -12.68 4.57
C LYS A 23 -0.04 -13.73 5.45
N LEU A 24 1.12 -13.40 6.04
CA LEU A 24 1.81 -14.31 6.95
C LEU A 24 1.01 -14.51 8.24
N GLU A 25 0.43 -13.46 8.79
CA GLU A 25 -0.39 -13.57 9.99
C GLU A 25 -1.60 -14.47 9.77
N LEU A 26 -2.19 -14.40 8.59
CA LEU A 26 -3.33 -15.25 8.25
C LEU A 26 -2.93 -16.69 8.01
N ALA A 27 -1.77 -16.90 7.42
CA ALA A 27 -1.26 -18.24 7.16
C ALA A 27 -0.76 -18.92 8.44
N TYR A 28 -0.17 -18.15 9.34
CA TYR A 28 0.42 -18.66 10.58
C TYR A 28 -0.08 -17.85 11.77
N PRO A 29 -1.38 -17.94 12.10
CA PRO A 29 -1.92 -17.14 13.18
C PRO A 29 -1.32 -17.57 14.52
N PRO A 30 -1.07 -16.61 15.43
CA PRO A 30 -0.62 -16.96 16.76
C PRO A 30 -1.67 -17.79 17.47
N GLN A 31 -1.24 -18.84 18.15
CA GLN A 31 -2.15 -19.75 18.84
C GLN A 31 -1.98 -19.62 20.35
N PRO A 32 -3.03 -19.25 21.06
CA PRO A 32 -3.00 -19.28 22.51
C PRO A 32 -2.78 -20.72 22.99
N GLU A 33 -2.12 -20.87 24.12
CA GLU A 33 -1.84 -22.20 24.67
C GLU A 33 -3.11 -23.04 24.81
N ASN A 34 -4.21 -22.42 25.13
CA ASN A 34 -5.47 -23.13 25.32
C ASN A 34 -5.98 -23.78 24.05
N GLU A 35 -5.67 -23.24 22.91
CA GLU A 35 -6.14 -23.75 21.64
C GLU A 35 -5.41 -25.01 21.21
N VAL A 36 -4.25 -25.24 21.74
CA VAL A 36 -3.48 -26.41 21.38
C VAL A 36 -4.24 -27.69 21.67
N LYS A 37 -4.89 -27.76 22.81
CA LYS A 37 -5.65 -28.94 23.22
C LYS A 37 -6.89 -29.17 22.40
N ILE A 38 -7.57 -28.09 22.04
CA ILE A 38 -8.79 -28.18 21.24
C ILE A 38 -8.48 -28.61 19.83
N ARG A 39 -7.39 -28.14 19.31
CA ARG A 39 -7.02 -28.40 17.93
C ARG A 39 -6.76 -29.86 17.63
N VAL A 40 -6.31 -30.60 18.60
CA VAL A 40 -6.02 -32.02 18.40
C VAL A 40 -7.24 -32.78 17.92
N SER A 41 -8.39 -32.49 18.49
CA SER A 41 -9.60 -33.18 18.09
C SER A 41 -10.13 -32.70 16.75
N GLU A 42 -9.74 -31.54 16.33
CA GLU A 42 -10.20 -30.96 15.08
C GLU A 42 -9.24 -31.13 13.93
N SER A 43 -8.10 -31.72 14.19
CA SER A 43 -7.10 -31.92 13.15
C SER A 43 -7.62 -32.72 11.96
N SER A 44 -8.65 -33.50 12.18
CA SER A 44 -9.26 -34.30 11.13
C SER A 44 -10.23 -33.50 10.26
N VAL A 45 -10.53 -32.28 10.68
CA VAL A 45 -11.53 -31.46 10.00
C VAL A 45 -10.85 -30.44 9.11
N GLY A 46 -11.09 -30.56 7.82
CA GLY A 46 -10.63 -29.57 6.87
C GLY A 46 -9.15 -29.55 6.60
N ASP A 47 -8.82 -29.12 5.43
CA ASP A 47 -7.46 -28.91 4.98
C ASP A 47 -6.97 -27.56 5.52
N PRO A 48 -5.81 -27.52 6.21
CA PRO A 48 -5.25 -26.24 6.67
C PRO A 48 -5.09 -25.24 5.56
N THR A 49 -4.78 -25.68 4.35
CA THR A 49 -4.61 -24.80 3.20
C THR A 49 -5.91 -24.11 2.83
N GLU A 50 -7.02 -24.81 2.92
CA GLU A 50 -8.34 -24.20 2.65
C GLU A 50 -8.65 -23.12 3.67
N ARG A 51 -8.33 -23.36 4.93
CA ARG A 51 -8.56 -22.39 5.98
C ARG A 51 -7.75 -21.12 5.74
N GLU A 52 -6.51 -21.28 5.32
CA GLU A 52 -5.65 -20.13 5.00
C GLU A 52 -6.23 -19.33 3.85
N VAL A 53 -6.66 -19.98 2.79
CA VAL A 53 -7.23 -19.31 1.63
C VAL A 53 -8.50 -18.57 2.01
N LEU A 54 -9.39 -19.21 2.76
CA LEU A 54 -10.62 -18.58 3.20
C LEU A 54 -10.36 -17.38 4.10
N SER A 55 -9.40 -17.50 5.01
CA SER A 55 -9.03 -16.40 5.89
C SER A 55 -8.55 -15.19 5.09
N ARG A 56 -7.74 -15.42 4.08
CA ARG A 56 -7.23 -14.33 3.23
C ARG A 56 -8.36 -13.67 2.44
N VAL A 57 -9.23 -14.46 1.86
CA VAL A 57 -10.34 -13.95 1.05
C VAL A 57 -11.28 -13.08 1.86
N MET A 58 -11.53 -13.49 3.11
CA MET A 58 -12.49 -12.81 3.96
C MET A 58 -11.87 -11.73 4.85
N ASP A 59 -10.56 -11.51 4.77
CA ASP A 59 -9.90 -10.52 5.61
C ASP A 59 -10.05 -9.12 5.02
N LEU A 60 -10.80 -8.29 5.72
CA LEU A 60 -11.06 -6.92 5.27
C LEU A 60 -9.81 -6.05 5.30
N ARG A 61 -8.91 -6.28 6.25
CA ARG A 61 -7.67 -5.52 6.34
C ARG A 61 -6.80 -5.79 5.12
N LEU A 62 -6.64 -7.06 4.77
CA LEU A 62 -5.84 -7.43 3.60
C LEU A 62 -6.47 -6.87 2.33
N ALA A 63 -7.79 -7.01 2.19
CA ALA A 63 -8.49 -6.48 1.01
C ALA A 63 -8.31 -4.97 0.88
N THR A 64 -8.37 -4.24 1.99
CA THR A 64 -8.17 -2.79 2.00
C THR A 64 -6.75 -2.43 1.56
N LEU A 65 -5.76 -3.12 2.09
CA LEU A 65 -4.36 -2.86 1.73
C LEU A 65 -4.10 -3.16 0.26
N GLU A 66 -4.61 -4.27 -0.23
CA GLU A 66 -4.42 -4.64 -1.64
C GLU A 66 -5.12 -3.68 -2.58
N ARG A 67 -6.32 -3.24 -2.23
CA ARG A 67 -7.05 -2.27 -3.04
C ARG A 67 -6.33 -0.93 -3.04
N ARG A 68 -5.78 -0.52 -1.90
CA ARG A 68 -4.99 0.70 -1.82
C ARG A 68 -3.79 0.65 -2.75
N LEU A 69 -3.08 -0.48 -2.75
CA LEU A 69 -1.95 -0.68 -3.65
C LEU A 69 -2.37 -0.59 -5.11
N MET A 70 -3.47 -1.25 -5.47
CA MET A 70 -3.99 -1.21 -6.83
C MET A 70 -4.36 0.20 -7.27
N CYS A 71 -4.97 0.97 -6.36
CA CYS A 71 -5.34 2.36 -6.65
C CYS A 71 -4.11 3.22 -6.93
N VAL A 72 -3.07 3.07 -6.11
CA VAL A 72 -1.82 3.83 -6.32
C VAL A 72 -1.17 3.45 -7.64
N GLU A 73 -1.09 2.17 -7.93
CA GLU A 73 -0.47 1.70 -9.17
C GLU A 73 -1.23 2.18 -10.39
N LYS A 74 -2.55 2.14 -10.35
CA LYS A 74 -3.37 2.64 -11.45
C LYS A 74 -3.18 4.15 -11.62
N PHE A 75 -3.21 4.88 -10.52
CA PHE A 75 -2.98 6.31 -10.53
C PHE A 75 -1.65 6.66 -11.18
N LEU A 76 -0.58 5.96 -10.79
CA LEU A 76 0.76 6.22 -11.33
C LEU A 76 0.84 5.89 -12.82
N ARG A 77 0.19 4.81 -13.26
CA ARG A 77 0.18 4.46 -14.67
C ARG A 77 -0.51 5.52 -15.53
N GLU A 78 -1.49 6.21 -14.97
CA GLU A 78 -2.24 7.24 -15.68
C GLU A 78 -1.60 8.61 -15.60
N CYS A 79 -0.58 8.78 -14.77
CA CYS A 79 0.15 10.05 -14.67
C CYS A 79 1.09 10.25 -15.85
N GLU A 80 1.36 11.51 -16.16
CA GLU A 80 2.39 11.86 -17.11
C GLU A 80 3.76 11.46 -16.58
N ARG A 81 4.71 11.22 -17.47
CA ARG A 81 6.05 10.80 -17.08
C ARG A 81 6.73 11.79 -16.13
N VAL A 82 6.58 13.08 -16.38
CA VAL A 82 7.18 14.10 -15.52
C VAL A 82 6.60 14.03 -14.11
N ASP A 83 5.31 13.78 -14.00
CA ASP A 83 4.65 13.66 -12.71
C ASP A 83 5.11 12.41 -11.96
N GLN A 84 5.23 11.28 -12.66
CA GLN A 84 5.80 10.07 -12.07
C GLN A 84 7.20 10.31 -11.57
N ARG A 85 8.00 11.05 -12.31
CA ARG A 85 9.37 11.36 -11.93
C ARG A 85 9.40 12.26 -10.69
N ILE A 86 8.56 13.28 -10.66
CA ILE A 86 8.47 14.18 -9.50
C ILE A 86 8.15 13.38 -8.24
N LEU A 87 7.17 12.50 -8.30
CA LEU A 87 6.78 11.67 -7.16
C LEU A 87 7.89 10.72 -6.75
N HIS A 88 8.55 10.10 -7.72
CA HIS A 88 9.66 9.19 -7.44
C HIS A 88 10.81 9.91 -6.75
N LEU A 89 11.21 11.08 -7.28
CA LEU A 89 12.31 11.85 -6.70
C LEU A 89 11.95 12.33 -5.29
N ARG A 90 10.72 12.78 -5.11
CA ARG A 90 10.29 13.32 -3.81
C ARG A 90 10.14 12.24 -2.75
N TYR A 91 9.52 11.11 -3.09
CA TYR A 91 9.15 10.10 -2.11
C TYR A 91 10.10 8.90 -2.06
N ARG A 92 10.63 8.47 -3.18
CA ARG A 92 11.58 7.35 -3.17
C ARG A 92 12.99 7.80 -2.88
N LYS A 93 13.43 8.87 -3.54
CA LYS A 93 14.77 9.43 -3.34
C LYS A 93 14.82 10.41 -2.17
N GLU A 94 13.66 10.88 -1.73
CA GLU A 94 13.53 11.83 -0.63
C GLU A 94 14.27 13.15 -0.88
N TYR A 95 14.27 13.59 -2.15
CA TYR A 95 14.91 14.86 -2.53
C TYR A 95 14.08 16.05 -2.07
N GLN A 96 14.77 17.13 -1.71
CA GLN A 96 14.12 18.40 -1.47
C GLN A 96 13.68 19.00 -2.80
N TRP A 97 12.72 19.91 -2.74
CA TRP A 97 12.12 20.47 -3.95
C TRP A 97 13.11 21.12 -4.91
N VAL A 98 14.15 21.76 -4.37
CA VAL A 98 15.20 22.37 -5.21
C VAL A 98 15.84 21.31 -6.10
N LYS A 99 16.16 20.17 -5.54
CA LYS A 99 16.80 19.09 -6.28
C LYS A 99 15.85 18.41 -7.26
N VAL A 100 14.59 18.26 -6.87
CA VAL A 100 13.56 17.74 -7.78
C VAL A 100 13.43 18.64 -8.99
N ALA A 101 13.35 19.95 -8.77
CA ALA A 101 13.22 20.93 -9.82
C ALA A 101 14.40 20.88 -10.80
N MET A 102 15.61 20.74 -10.28
CA MET A 102 16.81 20.63 -11.11
C MET A 102 16.78 19.38 -11.98
N ASP A 103 16.31 18.27 -11.43
CA ASP A 103 16.28 16.99 -12.14
C ASP A 103 15.28 17.02 -13.30
N VAL A 104 14.08 17.55 -13.08
CA VAL A 104 13.03 17.54 -14.09
C VAL A 104 13.03 18.79 -14.99
N ASN A 105 13.89 19.74 -14.72
CA ASN A 105 14.01 20.97 -15.50
C ASN A 105 12.76 21.86 -15.45
N TYR A 106 12.08 21.87 -14.33
CA TYR A 106 10.95 22.76 -14.07
C TYR A 106 11.30 23.65 -12.89
N SER A 107 10.57 24.75 -12.73
CA SER A 107 10.75 25.59 -11.57
C SER A 107 10.28 24.85 -10.31
N ARG A 108 10.86 25.19 -9.18
CA ARG A 108 10.45 24.64 -7.89
C ARG A 108 8.94 24.85 -7.66
N ARG A 109 8.47 26.04 -7.96
CA ARG A 109 7.07 26.40 -7.81
C ARG A 109 6.16 25.49 -8.64
N THR A 110 6.55 25.23 -9.89
CA THR A 110 5.79 24.36 -10.78
C THR A 110 5.79 22.94 -10.25
N CYS A 111 6.91 22.43 -9.75
CA CYS A 111 6.99 21.08 -9.19
C CYS A 111 6.06 20.94 -7.99
N ILE A 112 6.06 21.91 -7.09
CA ILE A 112 5.20 21.88 -5.91
C ILE A 112 3.72 21.93 -6.31
N ARG A 113 3.37 22.77 -7.26
CA ARG A 113 2.00 22.89 -7.76
C ARG A 113 1.54 21.56 -8.37
N ARG A 114 2.35 20.96 -9.23
CA ARG A 114 2.01 19.66 -9.83
C ARG A 114 1.88 18.60 -8.76
N HIS A 115 2.77 18.57 -7.80
CA HIS A 115 2.69 17.63 -6.68
C HIS A 115 1.38 17.79 -5.90
N ASN A 116 1.00 19.00 -5.57
CA ASN A 116 -0.23 19.23 -4.82
C ASN A 116 -1.47 18.81 -5.61
N ASN A 117 -1.47 19.06 -6.92
CA ASN A 117 -2.55 18.60 -7.78
C ASN A 117 -2.61 17.07 -7.85
N LEU A 118 -1.46 16.42 -7.87
CA LEU A 118 -1.40 14.96 -7.89
C LEU A 118 -1.96 14.37 -6.59
N LEU A 119 -1.69 15.00 -5.45
CA LEU A 119 -2.26 14.54 -4.18
C LEU A 119 -3.79 14.63 -4.19
N ILE A 120 -4.34 15.71 -4.76
CA ILE A 120 -5.77 15.87 -4.90
C ILE A 120 -6.35 14.79 -5.82
N GLU A 121 -5.72 14.52 -6.94
CA GLU A 121 -6.17 13.49 -7.85
C GLU A 121 -6.10 12.10 -7.22
N LEU A 122 -5.02 11.80 -6.51
CA LEU A 122 -4.92 10.52 -5.83
C LEU A 122 -6.00 10.35 -4.78
N SER A 123 -6.37 11.43 -4.09
CA SER A 123 -7.42 11.35 -3.08
C SER A 123 -8.75 10.86 -3.67
N LYS A 124 -9.00 11.16 -4.93
CA LYS A 124 -10.20 10.67 -5.63
C LYS A 124 -10.16 9.17 -5.83
N TYR A 125 -8.98 8.62 -6.12
CA TYR A 125 -8.80 7.18 -6.25
C TYR A 125 -8.97 6.46 -4.92
N LEU A 126 -8.71 7.15 -3.82
CA LEU A 126 -8.78 6.58 -2.47
C LEU A 126 -10.07 6.90 -1.73
N ALA A 127 -11.02 7.57 -2.39
CA ALA A 127 -12.26 8.01 -1.73
C ALA A 127 -13.09 6.85 -1.16
N TRP A 128 -12.94 5.65 -1.71
CA TRP A 128 -13.65 4.47 -1.22
C TRP A 128 -13.27 4.08 0.22
N GLU A 129 -12.14 4.59 0.72
CA GLU A 129 -11.70 4.29 2.09
C GLU A 129 -12.38 5.15 3.14
N GLU A 130 -13.08 6.19 2.73
CA GLU A 130 -13.73 7.12 3.64
C GLU A 130 -15.15 6.71 4.01
#